data_abe983bd1538c106d65c4bdc7846cff4
#
_entry.id   abe983bd1538c106d65c4bdc7846cff4
#
_cell.length_a   1.000
_cell.length_b   1.000
_cell.length_c   1.000
_cell.angle_alpha   90.00
_cell.angle_beta   90.00
_cell.angle_gamma   90.00
#
_symmetry.space_group_name_H-M   'P 1'
#
loop_
_entity.id
_entity.type
_entity.pdbx_description
1 polymer ?
#
loop_
_entity_poly.entity_id
_entity_poly.type
_entity_poly.pdbx_seq_one_letter_code
_entity_poly.pdbx_strand_id
1 'polypeptide(L)'
;MKLPNGYGSVVKLSGKRRKPYQVRKTIGWHYDEVKDKQVQDMITIGYTATRAEGLQMLADYNNNPFDTKAAKMTFSDVYEEWSKRKFPTISESNVKGYTASYKSCESLYNKVFKDIKLVDLQTVIDTCGKNFPTLKKIKVLFNQLFDYALKNDICNKDYSSFVDIVQYKDRNPNKYDRNKFEKNEIDIIWEQKEDKYYQIVLMLLYSGVRISEMLDLKKANVHLDEQYFDVICSKTENGIRKVPIADKVLPYYKAWYESCPECEYLLHTEDGKHFEYRNYYDCLLYTSPSPRDVEASRM
;
A
#
# COMPACT_ATOMS: atom_id res chain seq x y z
N MET A 1 -34.11 38.24 17.53
CA MET A 1 -34.01 37.29 18.62
C MET A 1 -32.55 37.19 19.03
N LYS A 2 -32.22 37.37 20.30
CA LYS A 2 -30.86 37.30 20.84
C LYS A 2 -30.63 35.82 21.22
N LEU A 3 -29.55 35.21 20.73
CA LEU A 3 -29.21 33.84 21.05
C LEU A 3 -28.66 33.73 22.49
N PRO A 4 -28.80 32.59 23.15
CA PRO A 4 -28.23 32.37 24.49
C PRO A 4 -26.70 32.52 24.50
N ASN A 5 -26.14 32.87 25.65
CA ASN A 5 -24.68 32.96 25.80
C ASN A 5 -24.05 31.59 25.54
N GLY A 6 -22.95 31.58 24.78
CA GLY A 6 -22.26 30.34 24.38
C GLY A 6 -22.91 29.56 23.23
N TYR A 7 -24.09 29.92 22.76
CA TYR A 7 -24.76 29.25 21.66
C TYR A 7 -24.03 29.44 20.32
N GLY A 8 -23.40 30.61 20.13
CA GLY A 8 -22.70 31.01 18.89
C GLY A 8 -23.38 32.20 18.22
N SER A 9 -22.94 32.56 17.03
CA SER A 9 -23.48 33.70 16.30
C SER A 9 -23.48 33.52 14.77
N VAL A 10 -24.47 34.17 14.12
CA VAL A 10 -24.56 34.25 12.65
C VAL A 10 -24.42 35.71 12.28
N VAL A 11 -23.30 36.06 11.63
CA VAL A 11 -22.92 37.45 11.35
C VAL A 11 -22.90 37.64 9.83
N LYS A 12 -23.53 38.74 9.36
CA LYS A 12 -23.50 39.12 7.97
C LYS A 12 -22.16 39.81 7.67
N LEU A 13 -21.40 39.29 6.72
CA LEU A 13 -20.16 39.87 6.24
C LEU A 13 -20.44 40.94 5.17
N SER A 14 -19.58 41.94 5.09
CA SER A 14 -19.65 43.00 4.09
C SER A 14 -19.24 42.53 2.70
N GLY A 15 -19.66 43.22 1.64
CA GLY A 15 -19.32 42.96 0.26
C GLY A 15 -20.29 42.02 -0.48
N LYS A 16 -20.14 41.92 -1.80
CA LYS A 16 -20.95 41.06 -2.68
C LYS A 16 -20.49 39.62 -2.58
N ARG A 17 -21.11 38.83 -1.69
CA ARG A 17 -20.77 37.42 -1.44
C ARG A 17 -21.96 36.53 -1.76
N ARG A 18 -21.70 35.37 -2.34
CA ARG A 18 -22.73 34.34 -2.60
C ARG A 18 -23.32 33.76 -1.31
N LYS A 19 -22.50 33.67 -0.23
CA LYS A 19 -22.87 33.19 1.10
C LYS A 19 -22.40 34.22 2.14
N PRO A 20 -23.17 35.31 2.37
CA PRO A 20 -22.72 36.43 3.19
C PRO A 20 -22.81 36.18 4.71
N TYR A 21 -23.48 35.14 5.15
CA TYR A 21 -23.66 34.86 6.58
C TYR A 21 -22.60 33.87 7.08
N GLN A 22 -21.72 34.32 7.95
CA GLN A 22 -20.76 33.52 8.67
C GLN A 22 -21.37 32.95 9.95
N VAL A 23 -21.31 31.65 10.10
CA VAL A 23 -21.73 30.94 11.32
C VAL A 23 -20.50 30.64 12.16
N ARG A 24 -20.47 31.10 13.41
CA ARG A 24 -19.31 30.97 14.29
C ARG A 24 -19.72 30.67 15.73
N LYS A 25 -18.82 29.97 16.45
CA LYS A 25 -18.96 29.64 17.85
C LYS A 25 -17.70 29.97 18.62
N THR A 26 -17.81 30.48 19.81
CA THR A 26 -16.70 30.66 20.75
C THR A 26 -16.38 29.31 21.39
N ILE A 27 -15.11 28.92 21.34
CA ILE A 27 -14.60 27.65 21.92
C ILE A 27 -13.74 27.89 23.17
N GLY A 28 -13.26 29.11 23.36
CA GLY A 28 -12.43 29.49 24.49
C GLY A 28 -12.15 30.97 24.52
N TRP A 29 -11.31 31.36 25.46
CA TRP A 29 -10.81 32.71 25.63
C TRP A 29 -9.32 32.63 25.95
N HIS A 30 -8.52 33.51 25.37
CA HIS A 30 -7.13 33.69 25.71
C HIS A 30 -6.84 35.17 25.98
N TYR A 31 -5.78 35.42 26.73
CA TYR A 31 -5.28 36.77 26.98
C TYR A 31 -4.33 37.18 25.85
N ASP A 32 -4.65 38.25 25.15
CA ASP A 32 -3.80 38.82 24.09
C ASP A 32 -2.92 39.91 24.74
N GLU A 33 -1.64 39.58 24.95
CA GLU A 33 -0.69 40.48 25.61
C GLU A 33 -0.46 41.78 24.82
N VAL A 34 -0.62 41.75 23.48
CA VAL A 34 -0.43 42.94 22.64
C VAL A 34 -1.62 43.91 22.79
N LYS A 35 -2.82 43.40 22.97
CA LYS A 35 -4.07 44.18 23.12
C LYS A 35 -4.49 44.41 24.54
N ASP A 36 -3.75 43.84 25.50
CA ASP A 36 -4.00 43.91 26.93
C ASP A 36 -5.45 43.59 27.29
N LYS A 37 -6.02 42.50 26.69
CA LYS A 37 -7.40 42.09 26.90
C LYS A 37 -7.67 40.63 26.62
N GLN A 38 -8.74 40.10 27.21
CA GLN A 38 -9.23 38.78 26.84
C GLN A 38 -9.87 38.81 25.44
N VAL A 39 -9.46 37.89 24.60
CA VAL A 39 -9.94 37.69 23.22
C VAL A 39 -10.65 36.34 23.12
N GLN A 40 -11.75 36.32 22.39
CA GLN A 40 -12.50 35.09 22.12
C GLN A 40 -11.83 34.24 21.07
N ASP A 41 -11.59 32.97 21.38
CA ASP A 41 -11.24 31.94 20.39
C ASP A 41 -12.51 31.48 19.70
N MET A 42 -12.62 31.82 18.41
CA MET A 42 -13.81 31.51 17.64
C MET A 42 -13.50 30.58 16.49
N ILE A 43 -14.31 29.54 16.32
CA ILE A 43 -14.31 28.72 15.12
C ILE A 43 -15.41 29.16 14.15
N THR A 44 -15.12 29.09 12.86
CA THR A 44 -16.12 29.27 11.82
C THR A 44 -16.66 27.92 11.42
N ILE A 45 -17.94 27.67 11.72
CA ILE A 45 -18.65 26.44 11.38
C ILE A 45 -18.90 26.37 9.87
N GLY A 46 -19.34 27.49 9.27
CA GLY A 46 -19.59 27.58 7.83
C GLY A 46 -20.08 28.94 7.36
N TYR A 47 -20.49 29.00 6.11
CA TYR A 47 -21.08 30.18 5.47
C TYR A 47 -22.38 29.78 4.77
N THR A 48 -23.43 30.62 4.92
CA THR A 48 -24.76 30.36 4.33
C THR A 48 -25.26 31.56 3.52
N ALA A 49 -26.23 31.30 2.65
CA ALA A 49 -26.83 32.34 1.80
C ALA A 49 -27.82 33.20 2.63
N THR A 50 -28.53 32.58 3.56
CA THR A 50 -29.50 33.24 4.40
C THR A 50 -29.15 33.12 5.88
N ARG A 51 -29.69 34.05 6.71
CA ARG A 51 -29.52 34.00 8.15
C ARG A 51 -30.26 32.81 8.78
N ALA A 52 -31.38 32.38 8.19
CA ALA A 52 -32.14 31.23 8.65
C ALA A 52 -31.37 29.95 8.52
N GLU A 53 -30.76 29.68 7.33
CA GLU A 53 -29.85 28.56 7.12
C GLU A 53 -28.66 28.57 8.10
N GLY A 54 -28.13 29.77 8.40
CA GLY A 54 -27.05 29.93 9.37
C GLY A 54 -27.46 29.55 10.78
N LEU A 55 -28.68 29.90 11.21
CA LEU A 55 -29.20 29.49 12.50
C LEU A 55 -29.46 28.00 12.58
N GLN A 56 -29.97 27.39 11.52
CA GLN A 56 -30.15 25.95 11.45
C GLN A 56 -28.78 25.23 11.54
N MET A 57 -27.79 25.64 10.74
CA MET A 57 -26.44 25.08 10.80
C MET A 57 -25.83 25.21 12.21
N LEU A 58 -26.08 26.31 12.92
CA LEU A 58 -25.63 26.54 14.30
C LEU A 58 -26.32 25.61 15.28
N ALA A 59 -27.63 25.39 15.12
CA ALA A 59 -28.40 24.45 15.91
C ALA A 59 -27.93 23.02 15.72
N ASP A 60 -27.74 22.59 14.47
CA ASP A 60 -27.24 21.28 14.13
C ASP A 60 -25.85 21.03 14.72
N TYR A 61 -24.98 22.03 14.66
CA TYR A 61 -23.66 21.98 15.29
C TYR A 61 -23.73 21.87 16.82
N ASN A 62 -24.66 22.60 17.48
CA ASN A 62 -24.80 22.52 18.92
C ASN A 62 -25.40 21.20 19.40
N ASN A 63 -26.27 20.59 18.60
CA ASN A 63 -26.86 19.28 18.87
C ASN A 63 -25.87 18.13 18.65
N ASN A 64 -24.99 18.27 17.66
CA ASN A 64 -23.98 17.28 17.33
C ASN A 64 -22.67 17.99 16.91
N PRO A 65 -21.85 18.43 17.89
CA PRO A 65 -20.60 19.11 17.58
C PRO A 65 -19.66 18.25 16.76
N PHE A 66 -19.17 18.77 15.65
CA PHE A 66 -18.19 18.12 14.81
C PHE A 66 -16.90 18.96 14.71
N ASP A 67 -15.77 18.31 14.53
CA ASP A 67 -14.53 19.02 14.26
C ASP A 67 -14.61 19.71 12.89
N THR A 68 -14.56 21.05 12.92
CA THR A 68 -14.65 21.87 11.70
C THR A 68 -13.43 21.71 10.80
N LYS A 69 -12.28 21.24 11.31
CA LYS A 69 -11.11 20.90 10.53
C LYS A 69 -11.32 19.55 9.86
N ALA A 70 -11.71 18.54 10.62
CA ALA A 70 -12.04 17.21 10.11
C ALA A 70 -13.11 17.26 9.02
N ALA A 71 -14.16 18.07 9.22
CA ALA A 71 -15.25 18.25 8.26
C ALA A 71 -14.85 18.88 6.91
N LYS A 72 -13.65 19.46 6.80
CA LYS A 72 -13.12 20.09 5.57
C LYS A 72 -11.99 19.30 4.94
N MET A 73 -11.53 18.25 5.57
CA MET A 73 -10.44 17.42 5.04
C MET A 73 -10.80 16.85 3.67
N THR A 74 -9.90 17.00 2.74
CA THR A 74 -10.00 16.42 1.41
C THR A 74 -9.57 14.96 1.41
N PHE A 75 -9.79 14.25 0.31
CA PHE A 75 -9.27 12.89 0.13
C PHE A 75 -7.74 12.83 0.29
N SER A 76 -7.02 13.83 -0.25
CA SER A 76 -5.57 13.96 -0.08
C SER A 76 -5.17 14.14 1.38
N ASP A 77 -5.85 15.03 2.12
CA ASP A 77 -5.53 15.28 3.53
C ASP A 77 -5.70 14.00 4.37
N VAL A 78 -6.80 13.27 4.13
CA VAL A 78 -7.06 11.99 4.82
C VAL A 78 -5.99 10.94 4.47
N TYR A 79 -5.60 10.85 3.21
CA TYR A 79 -4.53 9.93 2.78
C TYR A 79 -3.19 10.28 3.44
N GLU A 80 -2.83 11.55 3.49
CA GLU A 80 -1.58 12.00 4.11
C GLU A 80 -1.54 11.68 5.60
N GLU A 81 -2.60 12.00 6.34
CA GLU A 81 -2.66 11.73 7.77
C GLU A 81 -2.68 10.22 8.06
N TRP A 82 -3.43 9.45 7.28
CA TRP A 82 -3.45 7.99 7.38
C TRP A 82 -2.09 7.39 7.05
N SER A 83 -1.44 7.85 5.98
CA SER A 83 -0.16 7.31 5.52
C SER A 83 0.97 7.56 6.52
N LYS A 84 1.03 8.74 7.14
CA LYS A 84 2.01 9.07 8.20
C LYS A 84 1.97 8.04 9.35
N ARG A 85 0.79 7.55 9.69
CA ARG A 85 0.61 6.56 10.77
C ARG A 85 0.80 5.13 10.28
N LYS A 86 0.36 4.82 9.07
CA LYS A 86 0.34 3.45 8.54
C LYS A 86 1.68 3.00 7.98
N PHE A 87 2.37 3.83 7.22
CA PHE A 87 3.57 3.45 6.49
C PHE A 87 4.72 2.95 7.36
N PRO A 88 5.00 3.53 8.56
CA PRO A 88 6.02 2.99 9.45
C PRO A 88 5.74 1.57 9.97
N THR A 89 4.49 1.09 9.88
CA THR A 89 4.06 -0.21 10.42
C THR A 89 3.98 -1.33 9.38
N ILE A 90 4.30 -1.04 8.12
CA ILE A 90 4.15 -1.98 7.00
C ILE A 90 5.42 -2.08 6.17
N SER A 91 5.55 -3.17 5.37
CA SER A 91 6.69 -3.35 4.48
C SER A 91 6.72 -2.32 3.36
N GLU A 92 7.92 -2.01 2.84
CA GLU A 92 8.13 -1.09 1.72
C GLU A 92 7.32 -1.47 0.47
N SER A 93 7.18 -2.77 0.20
CA SER A 93 6.36 -3.28 -0.90
C SER A 93 4.88 -2.88 -0.76
N ASN A 94 4.33 -2.91 0.47
CA ASN A 94 2.97 -2.45 0.75
C ASN A 94 2.86 -0.93 0.59
N VAL A 95 3.86 -0.17 1.05
CA VAL A 95 3.92 1.30 0.84
C VAL A 95 3.85 1.62 -0.64
N LYS A 96 4.70 0.98 -1.47
CA LYS A 96 4.68 1.13 -2.94
C LYS A 96 3.30 0.79 -3.52
N GLY A 97 2.66 -0.27 -3.01
CA GLY A 97 1.32 -0.69 -3.42
C GLY A 97 0.22 0.34 -3.11
N TYR A 98 0.21 0.89 -1.91
CA TYR A 98 -0.75 1.94 -1.51
C TYR A 98 -0.51 3.25 -2.27
N THR A 99 0.75 3.64 -2.45
CA THR A 99 1.11 4.85 -3.23
C THR A 99 0.66 4.73 -4.68
N ALA A 100 0.85 3.56 -5.31
CA ALA A 100 0.38 3.30 -6.67
C ALA A 100 -1.16 3.32 -6.77
N SER A 101 -1.86 2.77 -5.75
CA SER A 101 -3.32 2.82 -5.67
C SER A 101 -3.84 4.26 -5.51
N TYR A 102 -3.20 5.06 -4.65
CA TYR A 102 -3.54 6.46 -4.46
C TYR A 102 -3.40 7.27 -5.76
N LYS A 103 -2.32 7.07 -6.52
CA LYS A 103 -2.13 7.72 -7.83
C LYS A 103 -3.29 7.46 -8.80
N SER A 104 -3.97 6.34 -8.68
CA SER A 104 -5.16 6.04 -9.51
C SER A 104 -6.43 6.78 -9.06
N CYS A 105 -6.38 7.51 -7.95
CA CYS A 105 -7.52 8.22 -7.34
C CYS A 105 -7.45 9.74 -7.53
N GLU A 106 -6.73 10.24 -8.55
CA GLU A 106 -6.47 11.67 -8.76
C GLU A 106 -7.75 12.51 -8.80
N SER A 107 -8.83 11.98 -9.38
CA SER A 107 -10.13 12.64 -9.46
C SER A 107 -10.76 12.95 -8.09
N LEU A 108 -10.31 12.28 -7.03
CA LEU A 108 -10.82 12.46 -5.66
C LEU A 108 -9.99 13.43 -4.82
N TYR A 109 -8.75 13.75 -5.20
CA TYR A 109 -7.78 14.44 -4.35
C TYR A 109 -8.34 15.67 -3.65
N ASN A 110 -8.99 16.55 -4.40
CA ASN A 110 -9.50 17.82 -3.90
C ASN A 110 -10.96 17.73 -3.39
N LYS A 111 -11.57 16.56 -3.43
CA LYS A 111 -12.93 16.36 -2.95
C LYS A 111 -12.94 16.27 -1.44
N VAL A 112 -13.85 16.98 -0.79
CA VAL A 112 -14.02 16.89 0.66
C VAL A 112 -14.45 15.47 1.02
N PHE A 113 -13.73 14.83 1.94
CA PHE A 113 -13.85 13.39 2.20
C PHE A 113 -15.26 12.95 2.58
N LYS A 114 -15.93 13.70 3.47
CA LYS A 114 -17.32 13.42 3.89
C LYS A 114 -18.34 13.47 2.76
N ASP A 115 -18.01 14.18 1.66
CA ASP A 115 -18.91 14.35 0.51
C ASP A 115 -18.67 13.28 -0.57
N ILE A 116 -17.68 12.40 -0.37
CA ILE A 116 -17.41 11.27 -1.27
C ILE A 116 -18.51 10.22 -1.09
N LYS A 117 -19.13 9.84 -2.20
CA LYS A 117 -20.19 8.83 -2.26
C LYS A 117 -19.73 7.60 -3.02
N LEU A 118 -20.54 6.53 -2.97
CA LEU A 118 -20.25 5.30 -3.72
C LEU A 118 -20.00 5.56 -5.20
N VAL A 119 -20.78 6.44 -5.83
CA VAL A 119 -20.63 6.78 -7.26
C VAL A 119 -19.24 7.30 -7.57
N ASP A 120 -18.66 8.13 -6.69
CA ASP A 120 -17.32 8.68 -6.90
C ASP A 120 -16.24 7.59 -6.85
N LEU A 121 -16.34 6.70 -5.85
CA LEU A 121 -15.42 5.58 -5.69
C LEU A 121 -15.53 4.59 -6.85
N GLN A 122 -16.77 4.28 -7.25
CA GLN A 122 -17.04 3.37 -8.36
C GLN A 122 -16.53 3.96 -9.68
N THR A 123 -16.69 5.27 -9.91
CA THR A 123 -16.16 5.96 -11.09
C THR A 123 -14.65 5.78 -11.21
N VAL A 124 -13.89 5.90 -10.10
CA VAL A 124 -12.44 5.62 -10.12
C VAL A 124 -12.15 4.20 -10.58
N ILE A 125 -12.87 3.20 -10.05
CA ILE A 125 -12.71 1.80 -10.43
C ILE A 125 -13.02 1.59 -11.92
N ASP A 126 -14.10 2.18 -12.40
CA ASP A 126 -14.61 1.97 -13.76
C ASP A 126 -13.75 2.64 -14.82
N THR A 127 -13.13 3.78 -14.48
CA THR A 127 -12.38 4.61 -15.44
C THR A 127 -10.87 4.40 -15.42
N CYS A 128 -10.29 3.85 -14.33
CA CYS A 128 -8.83 3.75 -14.20
C CYS A 128 -8.17 2.73 -15.16
N GLY A 129 -8.92 1.90 -15.86
CA GLY A 129 -8.41 0.95 -16.86
C GLY A 129 -7.46 -0.14 -16.33
N LYS A 130 -7.41 -0.36 -15.02
CA LYS A 130 -6.50 -1.32 -14.40
C LYS A 130 -7.06 -2.74 -14.40
N ASN A 131 -6.16 -3.73 -14.25
CA ASN A 131 -6.52 -5.13 -14.11
C ASN A 131 -7.13 -5.44 -12.72
N PHE A 132 -7.83 -6.57 -12.61
CA PHE A 132 -8.54 -6.97 -11.41
C PHE A 132 -7.67 -7.00 -10.12
N PRO A 133 -6.43 -7.54 -10.11
CA PRO A 133 -5.56 -7.47 -8.93
C PRO A 133 -5.24 -6.05 -8.47
N THR A 134 -5.09 -5.11 -9.41
CA THR A 134 -4.85 -3.69 -9.09
C THR A 134 -6.12 -3.03 -8.55
N LEU A 135 -7.28 -3.31 -9.14
CA LEU A 135 -8.58 -2.84 -8.64
C LEU A 135 -8.83 -3.29 -7.20
N LYS A 136 -8.46 -4.55 -6.87
CA LYS A 136 -8.48 -5.04 -5.48
C LYS A 136 -7.66 -4.17 -4.54
N LYS A 137 -6.45 -3.76 -4.94
CA LYS A 137 -5.58 -2.90 -4.13
C LYS A 137 -6.19 -1.52 -3.93
N ILE A 138 -6.80 -0.94 -4.97
CA ILE A 138 -7.51 0.35 -4.87
C ILE A 138 -8.69 0.24 -3.90
N LYS A 139 -9.50 -0.82 -3.99
CA LYS A 139 -10.59 -1.07 -3.04
C LYS A 139 -10.08 -1.22 -1.61
N VAL A 140 -8.97 -1.92 -1.40
CA VAL A 140 -8.34 -2.03 -0.08
C VAL A 140 -7.90 -0.66 0.44
N LEU A 141 -7.34 0.21 -0.41
CA LEU A 141 -7.02 1.59 -0.01
C LEU A 141 -8.28 2.35 0.43
N PHE A 142 -9.37 2.29 -0.34
CA PHE A 142 -10.63 2.92 0.04
C PHE A 142 -11.11 2.44 1.42
N ASN A 143 -11.13 1.12 1.65
CA ASN A 143 -11.52 0.56 2.94
C ASN A 143 -10.66 1.09 4.09
N GLN A 144 -9.33 1.19 3.90
CA GLN A 144 -8.42 1.72 4.91
C GLN A 144 -8.66 3.20 5.21
N LEU A 145 -8.91 4.02 4.18
CA LEU A 145 -9.16 5.45 4.33
C LEU A 145 -10.52 5.72 4.99
N PHE A 146 -11.56 4.98 4.62
CA PHE A 146 -12.89 5.11 5.24
C PHE A 146 -12.89 4.62 6.69
N ASP A 147 -12.20 3.51 7.01
CA ASP A 147 -12.02 3.05 8.38
C ASP A 147 -11.30 4.12 9.24
N TYR A 148 -10.24 4.72 8.70
CA TYR A 148 -9.54 5.82 9.35
C TYR A 148 -10.43 7.05 9.54
N ALA A 149 -11.19 7.43 8.52
CA ALA A 149 -12.06 8.60 8.55
C ALA A 149 -13.23 8.44 9.52
N LEU A 150 -13.81 7.23 9.61
CA LEU A 150 -14.84 6.92 10.62
C LEU A 150 -14.30 7.00 12.05
N LYS A 151 -13.10 6.44 12.31
CA LYS A 151 -12.46 6.46 13.63
C LYS A 151 -12.05 7.85 14.10
N ASN A 152 -11.90 8.79 13.18
CA ASN A 152 -11.52 10.18 13.47
C ASN A 152 -12.66 11.19 13.19
N ASP A 153 -13.91 10.74 13.13
CA ASP A 153 -15.11 11.57 12.94
C ASP A 153 -15.07 12.49 11.69
N ILE A 154 -14.29 12.10 10.67
CA ILE A 154 -14.18 12.84 9.41
C ILE A 154 -15.39 12.56 8.51
N CYS A 155 -15.94 11.35 8.57
CA CYS A 155 -17.17 10.97 7.88
C CYS A 155 -18.06 10.09 8.78
N ASN A 156 -19.35 10.01 8.44
CA ASN A 156 -20.34 9.28 9.24
C ASN A 156 -20.77 7.95 8.59
N LYS A 157 -20.29 7.67 7.38
CA LYS A 157 -20.68 6.46 6.64
C LYS A 157 -19.56 5.97 5.75
N ASP A 158 -19.34 4.66 5.78
CA ASP A 158 -18.44 3.96 4.89
C ASP A 158 -19.16 3.56 3.59
N TYR A 159 -18.69 4.11 2.46
CA TYR A 159 -19.14 3.73 1.13
C TYR A 159 -18.18 2.76 0.44
N SER A 160 -16.96 2.57 0.96
CA SER A 160 -15.93 1.76 0.32
C SER A 160 -16.27 0.27 0.27
N SER A 161 -17.00 -0.21 1.27
CA SER A 161 -17.46 -1.61 1.36
C SER A 161 -18.37 -2.00 0.19
N PHE A 162 -19.15 -1.05 -0.34
CA PHE A 162 -20.11 -1.26 -1.44
C PHE A 162 -19.47 -1.16 -2.83
N VAL A 163 -18.21 -0.79 -2.94
CA VAL A 163 -17.52 -0.71 -4.24
C VAL A 163 -17.48 -2.09 -4.89
N ASP A 164 -17.98 -2.19 -6.11
CA ASP A 164 -18.00 -3.44 -6.87
C ASP A 164 -16.86 -3.49 -7.88
N ILE A 165 -16.12 -4.61 -7.84
CA ILE A 165 -15.05 -4.93 -8.78
C ILE A 165 -15.27 -6.28 -9.47
N VAL A 166 -16.38 -6.98 -9.17
CA VAL A 166 -16.62 -8.37 -9.61
C VAL A 166 -16.71 -8.46 -11.13
N GLN A 167 -17.32 -7.47 -11.77
CA GLN A 167 -17.45 -7.39 -13.23
C GLN A 167 -16.12 -7.32 -13.99
N TYR A 168 -15.01 -7.05 -13.27
CA TYR A 168 -13.66 -6.94 -13.86
C TYR A 168 -12.79 -8.17 -13.63
N LYS A 169 -13.34 -9.28 -13.13
CA LYS A 169 -12.57 -10.52 -12.85
C LYS A 169 -11.81 -11.04 -14.06
N ASP A 170 -12.36 -10.88 -15.26
CA ASP A 170 -11.75 -11.34 -16.50
C ASP A 170 -10.61 -10.42 -16.99
N ARG A 171 -10.47 -9.22 -16.41
CA ARG A 171 -9.34 -8.32 -16.66
C ARG A 171 -8.10 -8.76 -15.87
N ASN A 172 -7.74 -10.03 -15.95
CA ASN A 172 -6.52 -10.58 -15.36
C ASN A 172 -5.68 -11.26 -16.45
N PRO A 173 -4.89 -10.48 -17.25
CA PRO A 173 -4.11 -11.03 -18.34
C PRO A 173 -3.03 -12.03 -17.88
N ASN A 174 -2.70 -12.01 -16.59
CA ASN A 174 -1.66 -12.84 -15.99
C ASN A 174 -2.24 -13.90 -15.04
N LYS A 175 -3.41 -14.44 -15.36
CA LYS A 175 -3.95 -15.60 -14.66
C LYS A 175 -3.16 -16.84 -15.16
N TYR A 176 -1.95 -17.00 -14.66
CA TYR A 176 -1.20 -18.23 -14.88
C TYR A 176 -1.84 -19.34 -14.06
N ASP A 177 -2.12 -20.46 -14.70
CA ASP A 177 -2.33 -21.71 -13.99
C ASP A 177 -0.97 -22.08 -13.38
N ARG A 178 -0.88 -22.00 -12.06
CA ARG A 178 0.34 -22.37 -11.32
C ARG A 178 0.37 -23.89 -11.22
N ASN A 179 0.88 -24.51 -12.24
CA ASN A 179 1.10 -25.94 -12.27
C ASN A 179 2.43 -26.29 -11.56
N LYS A 180 2.50 -27.50 -11.00
CA LYS A 180 3.76 -28.07 -10.57
C LYS A 180 4.61 -28.37 -11.81
N PHE A 181 5.92 -28.36 -11.64
CA PHE A 181 6.82 -28.83 -12.69
C PHE A 181 6.59 -30.34 -12.93
N GLU A 182 6.40 -30.71 -14.18
CA GLU A 182 6.36 -32.10 -14.58
C GLU A 182 7.79 -32.68 -14.69
N LYS A 183 7.91 -34.01 -14.69
CA LYS A 183 9.22 -34.66 -14.66
C LYS A 183 10.10 -34.23 -15.83
N ASN A 184 9.55 -34.19 -17.04
CA ASN A 184 10.28 -33.79 -18.25
C ASN A 184 10.80 -32.33 -18.15
N GLU A 185 10.04 -31.43 -17.52
CA GLU A 185 10.47 -30.03 -17.30
C GLU A 185 11.63 -29.97 -16.31
N ILE A 186 11.59 -30.79 -15.26
CA ILE A 186 12.70 -30.92 -14.30
C ILE A 186 13.93 -31.48 -14.98
N ASP A 187 13.79 -32.49 -15.87
CA ASP A 187 14.88 -33.08 -16.60
C ASP A 187 15.57 -32.03 -17.54
N ILE A 188 14.80 -31.18 -18.20
CA ILE A 188 15.31 -30.04 -18.97
C ILE A 188 16.14 -29.07 -18.11
N ILE A 189 15.64 -28.76 -16.89
CA ILE A 189 16.35 -27.88 -15.94
C ILE A 189 17.70 -28.55 -15.57
N TRP A 190 17.72 -29.87 -15.35
CA TRP A 190 18.95 -30.63 -15.07
C TRP A 190 19.95 -30.63 -16.19
N GLU A 191 19.51 -30.56 -17.46
CA GLU A 191 20.40 -30.44 -18.62
C GLU A 191 21.22 -29.12 -18.59
N GLN A 192 20.67 -28.07 -17.95
CA GLN A 192 21.32 -26.78 -17.81
C GLN A 192 22.11 -26.62 -16.48
N LYS A 193 22.44 -27.71 -15.80
CA LYS A 193 23.08 -27.71 -14.45
C LYS A 193 24.44 -27.01 -14.38
N GLU A 194 25.12 -26.79 -15.51
CA GLU A 194 26.40 -26.08 -15.60
C GLU A 194 26.22 -24.56 -15.54
N ASP A 195 25.01 -24.05 -15.81
CA ASP A 195 24.67 -22.64 -15.67
C ASP A 195 24.38 -22.27 -14.21
N LYS A 196 25.07 -21.25 -13.69
CA LYS A 196 24.96 -20.78 -12.31
C LYS A 196 23.52 -20.42 -11.93
N TYR A 197 22.75 -19.82 -12.83
CA TYR A 197 21.40 -19.35 -12.55
C TYR A 197 20.42 -20.53 -12.50
N TYR A 198 20.63 -21.55 -13.36
CA TYR A 198 19.87 -22.80 -13.30
C TYR A 198 20.20 -23.64 -12.07
N GLN A 199 21.43 -23.57 -11.56
CA GLN A 199 21.78 -24.18 -10.26
C GLN A 199 20.91 -23.62 -9.13
N ILE A 200 20.66 -22.30 -9.10
CA ILE A 200 19.78 -21.69 -8.12
C ILE A 200 18.34 -22.20 -8.25
N VAL A 201 17.85 -22.39 -9.51
CA VAL A 201 16.52 -23.01 -9.73
C VAL A 201 16.47 -24.42 -9.16
N LEU A 202 17.50 -25.25 -9.37
CA LEU A 202 17.60 -26.58 -8.79
C LEU A 202 17.63 -26.55 -7.25
N MET A 203 18.42 -25.64 -6.66
CA MET A 203 18.46 -25.45 -5.20
C MET A 203 17.08 -25.10 -4.65
N LEU A 204 16.32 -24.22 -5.33
CA LEU A 204 14.95 -23.86 -4.97
C LEU A 204 13.98 -25.03 -5.09
N LEU A 205 14.05 -25.82 -6.15
CA LEU A 205 13.22 -27.01 -6.39
C LEU A 205 13.37 -28.06 -5.28
N TYR A 206 14.63 -28.29 -4.85
CA TYR A 206 14.92 -29.31 -3.84
C TYR A 206 14.78 -28.84 -2.38
N SER A 207 14.74 -27.54 -2.14
CA SER A 207 14.58 -26.98 -0.79
C SER A 207 13.15 -26.54 -0.48
N GLY A 208 12.35 -26.20 -1.49
CA GLY A 208 11.00 -25.66 -1.33
C GLY A 208 10.92 -24.34 -0.61
N VAL A 209 12.02 -23.60 -0.51
CA VAL A 209 12.02 -22.26 0.10
C VAL A 209 11.54 -21.19 -0.90
N ARG A 210 11.15 -20.03 -0.36
CA ARG A 210 10.81 -18.89 -1.22
C ARG A 210 12.08 -18.32 -1.84
N ILE A 211 11.96 -17.79 -3.05
CA ILE A 211 13.09 -17.17 -3.77
C ILE A 211 13.82 -16.12 -2.92
N SER A 212 13.07 -15.27 -2.19
CA SER A 212 13.69 -14.28 -1.30
C SER A 212 14.45 -14.93 -0.13
N GLU A 213 13.94 -16.03 0.45
CA GLU A 213 14.61 -16.76 1.52
C GLU A 213 15.94 -17.37 1.03
N MET A 214 16.00 -17.81 -0.23
CA MET A 214 17.21 -18.34 -0.84
C MET A 214 18.21 -17.24 -1.20
N LEU A 215 17.76 -16.13 -1.80
CA LEU A 215 18.63 -15.02 -2.17
C LEU A 215 19.20 -14.29 -0.94
N ASP A 216 18.42 -14.21 0.15
CA ASP A 216 18.82 -13.58 1.41
C ASP A 216 19.59 -14.53 2.35
N LEU A 217 19.88 -15.78 1.90
CA LEU A 217 20.56 -16.77 2.72
C LEU A 217 22.02 -16.37 2.96
N LYS A 218 22.37 -16.14 4.23
CA LYS A 218 23.74 -15.83 4.64
C LYS A 218 24.55 -17.11 4.83
N LYS A 219 25.85 -17.08 4.49
CA LYS A 219 26.76 -18.19 4.68
C LYS A 219 26.84 -18.67 6.13
N ALA A 220 26.74 -17.75 7.10
CA ALA A 220 26.74 -18.08 8.52
C ALA A 220 25.58 -19.01 8.95
N ASN A 221 24.52 -19.08 8.12
CA ASN A 221 23.35 -19.93 8.38
C ASN A 221 23.35 -21.22 7.54
N VAL A 222 24.45 -21.53 6.83
CA VAL A 222 24.60 -22.73 6.00
C VAL A 222 25.55 -23.68 6.65
N HIS A 223 25.08 -24.88 6.97
CA HIS A 223 25.82 -25.93 7.66
C HIS A 223 26.05 -27.10 6.67
N LEU A 224 27.13 -26.98 5.88
CA LEU A 224 27.40 -27.91 4.76
C LEU A 224 27.74 -29.33 5.23
N ASP A 225 28.39 -29.47 6.38
CA ASP A 225 28.78 -30.77 6.93
C ASP A 225 27.56 -31.54 7.45
N GLU A 226 26.58 -30.84 8.02
CA GLU A 226 25.34 -31.39 8.54
C GLU A 226 24.20 -31.34 7.51
N GLN A 227 24.47 -30.82 6.33
CA GLN A 227 23.55 -30.74 5.17
C GLN A 227 22.21 -30.08 5.48
N TYR A 228 22.24 -28.90 6.13
CA TYR A 228 21.06 -28.05 6.30
C TYR A 228 21.43 -26.56 6.27
N PHE A 229 20.42 -25.72 6.19
CA PHE A 229 20.55 -24.27 6.42
C PHE A 229 19.37 -23.74 7.22
N ASP A 230 19.58 -22.63 7.94
CA ASP A 230 18.57 -21.98 8.74
C ASP A 230 17.94 -20.80 7.96
N VAL A 231 16.61 -20.84 7.83
CA VAL A 231 15.82 -19.68 7.40
C VAL A 231 15.50 -18.86 8.65
N ILE A 232 16.24 -17.79 8.88
CA ILE A 232 16.12 -16.95 10.10
C ILE A 232 15.19 -15.74 9.90
N CYS A 233 14.87 -15.38 8.64
CA CYS A 233 13.99 -14.29 8.31
C CYS A 233 12.98 -14.74 7.25
N SER A 234 11.70 -14.60 7.53
CA SER A 234 10.64 -14.96 6.61
C SER A 234 9.46 -14.01 6.78
N LYS A 235 8.57 -13.96 5.78
CA LYS A 235 7.35 -13.14 5.78
C LYS A 235 6.41 -13.45 6.97
N THR A 236 6.50 -14.65 7.55
CA THR A 236 5.68 -15.12 8.67
C THR A 236 6.57 -15.84 9.68
N GLU A 237 6.20 -15.82 10.97
CA GLU A 237 6.92 -16.53 12.03
C GLU A 237 7.10 -18.02 11.73
N ASN A 238 6.08 -18.67 11.17
CA ASN A 238 6.15 -20.09 10.74
C ASN A 238 7.13 -20.33 9.57
N GLY A 239 7.69 -19.27 8.97
CA GLY A 239 8.71 -19.38 7.94
C GLY A 239 10.12 -19.60 8.47
N ILE A 240 10.37 -19.34 9.77
CA ILE A 240 11.64 -19.59 10.44
C ILE A 240 11.76 -21.10 10.68
N ARG A 241 12.75 -21.73 10.02
CA ARG A 241 12.89 -23.19 10.05
C ARG A 241 14.26 -23.64 9.58
N LYS A 242 14.64 -24.85 9.97
CA LYS A 242 15.74 -25.60 9.36
C LYS A 242 15.29 -26.27 8.07
N VAL A 243 16.11 -26.19 7.04
CA VAL A 243 15.83 -26.76 5.72
C VAL A 243 16.96 -27.71 5.37
N PRO A 244 16.71 -29.02 5.15
CA PRO A 244 17.74 -29.94 4.74
C PRO A 244 18.20 -29.68 3.31
N ILE A 245 19.49 -29.94 3.04
CA ILE A 245 20.08 -29.86 1.71
C ILE A 245 20.13 -31.28 1.13
N ALA A 246 19.41 -31.50 0.03
CA ALA A 246 19.41 -32.79 -0.64
C ALA A 246 20.77 -33.07 -1.31
N ASP A 247 21.23 -34.33 -1.27
CA ASP A 247 22.53 -34.77 -1.82
C ASP A 247 22.75 -34.32 -3.27
N LYS A 248 21.68 -34.36 -4.07
CA LYS A 248 21.75 -33.97 -5.51
C LYS A 248 22.16 -32.55 -5.74
N VAL A 249 21.84 -31.64 -4.85
CA VAL A 249 22.11 -30.18 -4.98
C VAL A 249 23.19 -29.68 -4.02
N LEU A 250 23.66 -30.54 -3.10
CA LEU A 250 24.74 -30.20 -2.18
C LEU A 250 25.99 -29.66 -2.89
N PRO A 251 26.43 -30.21 -4.05
CA PRO A 251 27.59 -29.70 -4.79
C PRO A 251 27.42 -28.22 -5.17
N TYR A 252 26.21 -27.76 -5.49
CA TYR A 252 25.95 -26.37 -5.85
C TYR A 252 26.05 -25.44 -4.64
N TYR A 253 25.55 -25.88 -3.46
CA TYR A 253 25.72 -25.14 -2.22
C TYR A 253 27.21 -24.97 -1.88
N LYS A 254 28.02 -26.04 -2.02
CA LYS A 254 29.47 -25.99 -1.81
C LYS A 254 30.15 -25.03 -2.79
N ALA A 255 29.86 -25.16 -4.08
CA ALA A 255 30.43 -24.30 -5.12
C ALA A 255 30.14 -22.83 -4.90
N TRP A 256 28.87 -22.49 -4.57
CA TRP A 256 28.49 -21.12 -4.24
C TRP A 256 29.12 -20.62 -2.94
N TYR A 257 29.26 -21.48 -1.94
CA TYR A 257 29.88 -21.13 -0.66
C TYR A 257 31.37 -20.77 -0.84
N GLU A 258 32.08 -21.50 -1.68
CA GLU A 258 33.51 -21.35 -1.94
C GLU A 258 33.83 -20.25 -2.96
N SER A 259 32.90 -19.92 -3.86
CA SER A 259 33.15 -19.00 -4.98
C SER A 259 33.50 -17.57 -4.57
N CYS A 260 33.09 -17.11 -3.40
CA CYS A 260 33.43 -15.80 -2.85
C CYS A 260 33.60 -15.89 -1.33
N PRO A 261 34.76 -16.27 -0.79
CA PRO A 261 34.95 -16.46 0.66
C PRO A 261 34.54 -15.27 1.52
N GLU A 262 34.72 -14.06 1.02
CA GLU A 262 34.44 -12.80 1.73
C GLU A 262 32.98 -12.34 1.64
N CYS A 263 32.15 -12.98 0.80
CA CYS A 263 30.77 -12.61 0.62
C CYS A 263 29.93 -13.06 1.83
N GLU A 264 29.09 -12.18 2.34
CA GLU A 264 28.18 -12.47 3.45
C GLU A 264 27.07 -13.45 3.03
N TYR A 265 26.56 -13.30 1.81
CA TYR A 265 25.47 -14.12 1.27
C TYR A 265 26.00 -15.33 0.52
N LEU A 266 25.22 -16.45 0.59
CA LEU A 266 25.57 -17.67 -0.14
C LEU A 266 25.56 -17.40 -1.65
N LEU A 267 24.45 -16.79 -2.13
CA LEU A 267 24.28 -16.42 -3.53
C LEU A 267 24.67 -14.95 -3.70
N HIS A 268 25.50 -14.68 -4.66
CA HIS A 268 26.04 -13.35 -4.90
C HIS A 268 26.22 -13.08 -6.40
N THR A 269 26.24 -11.79 -6.78
CA THR A 269 26.60 -11.35 -8.13
C THR A 269 28.09 -11.58 -8.39
N GLU A 270 28.54 -11.41 -9.64
CA GLU A 270 29.96 -11.52 -10.01
C GLU A 270 30.83 -10.50 -9.24
N ASP A 271 30.25 -9.37 -8.86
CA ASP A 271 30.92 -8.34 -8.04
C ASP A 271 30.88 -8.65 -6.53
N GLY A 272 30.44 -9.83 -6.11
CA GLY A 272 30.32 -10.23 -4.70
C GLY A 272 29.18 -9.56 -3.92
N LYS A 273 28.24 -8.90 -4.59
CA LYS A 273 27.11 -8.24 -3.96
C LYS A 273 25.92 -9.18 -3.77
N HIS A 274 25.04 -8.82 -2.86
CA HIS A 274 23.75 -9.48 -2.66
C HIS A 274 22.92 -9.50 -3.95
N PHE A 275 22.30 -10.66 -4.26
CA PHE A 275 21.35 -10.77 -5.36
C PHE A 275 20.01 -10.18 -4.97
N GLU A 276 19.59 -9.11 -5.62
CA GLU A 276 18.19 -8.71 -5.61
C GLU A 276 17.37 -9.61 -6.57
N TYR A 277 16.13 -9.88 -6.20
CA TYR A 277 15.22 -10.71 -7.02
C TYR A 277 15.16 -10.29 -8.48
N ARG A 278 15.13 -8.98 -8.75
CA ARG A 278 15.07 -8.46 -10.12
C ARG A 278 16.32 -8.77 -10.90
N ASN A 279 17.49 -8.59 -10.30
CA ASN A 279 18.77 -8.88 -10.96
C ASN A 279 18.87 -10.38 -11.30
N TYR A 280 18.52 -11.24 -10.35
CA TYR A 280 18.51 -12.69 -10.60
C TYR A 280 17.54 -13.07 -11.71
N TYR A 281 16.31 -12.51 -11.70
CA TYR A 281 15.29 -12.78 -12.71
C TYR A 281 15.73 -12.33 -14.11
N ASP A 282 16.33 -11.13 -14.22
CA ASP A 282 16.82 -10.61 -15.49
C ASP A 282 17.99 -11.47 -16.03
N CYS A 283 18.91 -11.91 -15.15
CA CYS A 283 19.99 -12.84 -15.53
C CYS A 283 19.44 -14.19 -16.02
N LEU A 284 18.49 -14.78 -15.30
CA LEU A 284 17.89 -16.06 -15.68
C LEU A 284 17.15 -15.96 -17.03
N LEU A 285 16.44 -14.85 -17.29
CA LEU A 285 15.78 -14.63 -18.58
C LEU A 285 16.78 -14.45 -19.73
N TYR A 286 17.92 -13.81 -19.46
CA TYR A 286 18.94 -13.60 -20.49
C TYR A 286 19.65 -14.92 -20.90
N THR A 287 19.83 -15.84 -19.94
CA THR A 287 20.44 -17.14 -20.19
C THR A 287 19.46 -18.18 -20.77
N SER A 288 18.14 -17.96 -20.55
CA SER A 288 17.11 -18.84 -21.11
C SER A 288 16.82 -18.50 -22.55
N PRO A 289 16.84 -19.47 -23.48
CA PRO A 289 16.39 -19.23 -24.85
C PRO A 289 14.93 -18.75 -24.78
N SER A 290 14.66 -17.61 -25.40
CA SER A 290 13.30 -17.07 -25.50
C SER A 290 12.39 -18.10 -26.17
N PRO A 291 11.11 -18.25 -25.77
CA PRO A 291 10.16 -19.09 -26.51
C PRO A 291 10.12 -18.77 -28.01
N ARG A 292 10.43 -17.53 -28.42
CA ARG A 292 10.57 -17.13 -29.83
C ARG A 292 11.82 -17.66 -30.47
N ASP A 293 12.93 -17.84 -29.74
CA ASP A 293 14.19 -18.38 -30.27
C ASP A 293 14.08 -19.89 -30.47
N VAL A 294 13.29 -20.59 -29.63
CA VAL A 294 13.01 -22.03 -29.79
C VAL A 294 12.12 -22.30 -30.99
N GLU A 295 11.17 -21.42 -31.32
CA GLU A 295 10.36 -21.53 -32.53
C GLU A 295 11.20 -21.26 -33.80
N ALA A 296 12.11 -20.28 -33.77
CA ALA A 296 12.97 -19.95 -34.87
C ALA A 296 14.03 -21.08 -35.19
N SER A 297 14.44 -21.84 -34.18
CA SER A 297 15.36 -22.98 -34.37
C SER A 297 14.68 -24.27 -34.86
N ARG A 298 13.34 -24.29 -34.95
CA ARG A 298 12.54 -25.42 -35.47
C ARG A 298 12.06 -25.22 -36.92
N MET A 299 12.37 -24.07 -37.53
CA MET A 299 12.20 -23.83 -38.98
C MET A 299 13.52 -24.02 -39.71
#